data_bd25414f1530ba18d36bca23ab996388
#
_entry.id   bd25414f1530ba18d36bca23ab996388
#
_cell.length_a   1.000
_cell.length_b   1.000
_cell.length_c   1.000
_cell.angle_alpha   90.00
_cell.angle_beta   90.00
_cell.angle_gamma   90.00
#
_symmetry.space_group_name_H-M   'P 1'
#
loop_
_entity.id
_entity.type
_entity.pdbx_description
1 polymer ?
#
loop_
_entity_poly.entity_id
_entity_poly.type
_entity_poly.pdbx_seq_one_letter_code
_entity_poly.pdbx_strand_id
1 'polypeptide(L)'
;MIYFLADSSAIWRIQRQSELTEAWTDPLLSGSIGSCEPQRVEFRRSAHNIDEFHAMNRMFGDLYPDVPVPKTVWRWIEAAQHRLSRAGVTPALSVVDLMVCATAAHRDLVILHDNADYELAQQHLEGVTARRVVIRPPT
;
A
#
# COMPACT_ATOMS: atom_id res chain seq x y z
N MET A 1 10.55 0.83 13.23
CA MET A 1 10.98 1.02 11.84
C MET A 1 9.91 0.49 10.90
N ILE A 2 9.56 1.26 9.87
CA ILE A 2 8.55 0.86 8.89
C ILE A 2 9.21 -0.07 7.87
N TYR A 3 8.62 -1.22 7.60
CA TYR A 3 9.07 -2.18 6.59
C TYR A 3 8.08 -2.34 5.45
N PHE A 4 6.79 -2.09 5.72
CA PHE A 4 5.72 -2.29 4.75
C PHE A 4 5.00 -0.98 4.50
N LEU A 5 4.54 -0.81 3.26
CA LEU A 5 3.58 0.24 2.90
C LEU A 5 2.29 -0.45 2.51
N ALA A 6 1.21 -0.18 3.24
CA ALA A 6 -0.06 -0.85 3.02
C ALA A 6 -0.83 -0.23 1.86
N ASP A 7 -1.34 -1.08 0.96
CA ASP A 7 -2.40 -0.72 0.04
C ASP A 7 -3.74 -0.93 0.71
N SER A 8 -4.78 -0.22 0.25
CA SER A 8 -6.13 -0.35 0.79
C SER A 8 -6.64 -1.79 0.76
N SER A 9 -6.28 -2.56 -0.28
CA SER A 9 -6.69 -3.97 -0.40
C SER A 9 -6.19 -4.82 0.78
N ALA A 10 -4.98 -4.56 1.27
CA ALA A 10 -4.44 -5.27 2.42
C ALA A 10 -5.17 -4.86 3.71
N ILE A 11 -5.42 -3.56 3.88
CA ILE A 11 -6.08 -3.05 5.08
C ILE A 11 -7.48 -3.66 5.21
N TRP A 12 -8.25 -3.70 4.10
CA TRP A 12 -9.56 -4.32 4.09
C TRP A 12 -9.52 -5.79 4.48
N ARG A 13 -8.54 -6.55 3.98
CA ARG A 13 -8.40 -7.97 4.32
C ARG A 13 -8.07 -8.16 5.79
N ILE A 14 -7.17 -7.38 6.32
CA ILE A 14 -6.80 -7.44 7.75
C ILE A 14 -8.03 -7.17 8.62
N GLN A 15 -8.84 -6.15 8.27
CA GLN A 15 -10.03 -5.82 9.04
C GLN A 15 -11.13 -6.87 8.97
N ARG A 16 -11.30 -7.50 7.80
CA ARG A 16 -12.43 -8.42 7.55
C ARG A 16 -12.15 -9.85 7.97
N GLN A 17 -10.90 -10.25 8.03
CA GLN A 17 -10.53 -11.63 8.35
C GLN A 17 -9.77 -11.68 9.68
N SER A 18 -10.43 -12.26 10.68
CA SER A 18 -9.86 -12.35 12.02
C SER A 18 -8.52 -13.06 12.06
N GLU A 19 -8.32 -14.08 11.22
CA GLU A 19 -7.03 -14.78 11.12
C GLU A 19 -5.91 -13.85 10.68
N LEU A 20 -6.19 -12.95 9.74
CA LEU A 20 -5.21 -11.97 9.26
C LEU A 20 -5.00 -10.86 10.28
N THR A 21 -6.06 -10.41 10.94
CA THR A 21 -5.92 -9.45 12.04
C THR A 21 -4.96 -10.00 13.09
N GLU A 22 -5.14 -11.24 13.48
CA GLU A 22 -4.28 -11.89 14.47
C GLU A 22 -2.85 -12.05 13.95
N ALA A 23 -2.68 -12.51 12.71
CA ALA A 23 -1.36 -12.75 12.13
C ALA A 23 -0.54 -11.45 11.99
N TRP A 24 -1.19 -10.32 11.73
CA TRP A 24 -0.52 -9.05 11.50
C TRP A 24 -0.53 -8.12 12.73
N THR A 25 -1.05 -8.59 13.88
CA THR A 25 -1.14 -7.77 15.09
C THR A 25 0.23 -7.22 15.52
N ASP A 26 1.25 -8.06 15.60
CA ASP A 26 2.56 -7.62 16.06
C ASP A 26 3.18 -6.57 15.13
N PRO A 27 3.20 -6.76 13.79
CA PRO A 27 3.66 -5.70 12.89
C PRO A 27 2.85 -4.41 13.00
N LEU A 28 1.53 -4.49 13.19
CA LEU A 28 0.70 -3.30 13.37
C LEU A 28 1.06 -2.55 14.65
N LEU A 29 1.14 -3.27 15.77
CA LEU A 29 1.43 -2.64 17.06
C LEU A 29 2.84 -2.09 17.16
N SER A 30 3.80 -2.68 16.43
CA SER A 30 5.17 -2.19 16.40
C SER A 30 5.37 -0.99 15.47
N GLY A 31 4.33 -0.58 14.71
CA GLY A 31 4.45 0.51 13.74
C GLY A 31 5.24 0.15 12.49
N SER A 32 5.30 -1.15 12.14
CA SER A 32 6.07 -1.62 10.98
C SER A 32 5.35 -1.46 9.66
N ILE A 33 4.04 -1.20 9.69
CA ILE A 33 3.22 -1.04 8.49
C ILE A 33 2.79 0.41 8.38
N GLY A 34 3.31 1.12 7.38
CA GLY A 34 2.96 2.52 7.15
C GLY A 34 1.85 2.69 6.12
N SER A 35 1.38 3.91 5.98
CA SER A 35 0.42 4.31 4.95
C SER A 35 0.84 5.66 4.37
N CYS A 36 0.43 5.93 3.13
CA CYS A 36 0.68 7.23 2.50
C CYS A 36 -0.63 7.98 2.27
N GLU A 37 -0.54 9.27 2.14
CA GLU A 37 -1.70 10.15 2.02
C GLU A 37 -2.66 9.75 0.88
N PRO A 38 -2.17 9.49 -0.35
CA PRO A 38 -3.07 9.11 -1.45
C PRO A 38 -3.87 7.84 -1.15
N GLN A 39 -3.26 6.86 -0.52
CA GLN A 39 -3.92 5.62 -0.15
C GLN A 39 -4.98 5.88 0.92
N ARG A 40 -4.69 6.75 1.90
CA ARG A 40 -5.67 7.10 2.94
C ARG A 40 -6.87 7.84 2.37
N VAL A 41 -6.64 8.75 1.41
CA VAL A 41 -7.73 9.46 0.72
C VAL A 41 -8.65 8.45 0.02
N GLU A 42 -8.06 7.50 -0.72
CA GLU A 42 -8.81 6.46 -1.40
C GLU A 42 -9.63 5.61 -0.42
N PHE A 43 -9.02 5.20 0.67
CA PHE A 43 -9.67 4.37 1.69
C PHE A 43 -10.88 5.10 2.29
N ARG A 44 -10.71 6.38 2.66
CA ARG A 44 -11.77 7.18 3.28
C ARG A 44 -12.97 7.44 2.37
N ARG A 45 -12.82 7.26 1.05
CA ARG A 45 -13.95 7.37 0.11
C ARG A 45 -15.06 6.36 0.38
N SER A 46 -14.76 5.27 1.07
CA SER A 46 -15.74 4.24 1.40
C SER A 46 -16.55 4.55 2.67
N ALA A 47 -16.24 5.65 3.37
CA ALA A 47 -17.00 6.03 4.56
C ALA A 47 -18.43 6.41 4.19
N HIS A 48 -19.41 5.83 4.90
CA HIS A 48 -20.83 6.06 4.65
C HIS A 48 -21.36 7.30 5.40
N ASN A 49 -20.65 7.72 6.46
CA ASN A 49 -21.05 8.84 7.30
C ASN A 49 -19.83 9.43 8.01
N ILE A 50 -20.06 10.53 8.74
CA ILE A 50 -18.97 11.24 9.41
C ILE A 50 -18.32 10.41 10.53
N ASP A 51 -19.10 9.57 11.21
CA ASP A 51 -18.56 8.73 12.28
C ASP A 51 -17.60 7.68 11.74
N GLU A 52 -17.94 7.06 10.61
CA GLU A 52 -17.02 6.14 9.92
C GLU A 52 -15.77 6.86 9.44
N PHE A 53 -15.91 8.06 8.90
CA PHE A 53 -14.76 8.86 8.47
C PHE A 53 -13.80 9.12 9.64
N HIS A 54 -14.33 9.53 10.79
CA HIS A 54 -13.51 9.74 11.98
C HIS A 54 -12.87 8.46 12.49
N ALA A 55 -13.61 7.34 12.45
CA ALA A 55 -13.07 6.03 12.86
C ALA A 55 -11.88 5.62 11.95
N MET A 56 -11.99 5.84 10.64
CA MET A 56 -10.90 5.55 9.70
C MET A 56 -9.67 6.40 10.01
N ASN A 57 -9.86 7.70 10.29
CA ASN A 57 -8.75 8.58 10.64
C ASN A 57 -8.06 8.14 11.94
N ARG A 58 -8.84 7.72 12.95
CA ARG A 58 -8.25 7.20 14.19
C ARG A 58 -7.45 5.93 13.94
N MET A 59 -7.97 5.03 13.11
CA MET A 59 -7.26 3.80 12.76
C MET A 59 -5.91 4.11 12.12
N PHE A 60 -5.88 5.01 11.15
CA PHE A 60 -4.61 5.39 10.52
C PHE A 60 -3.66 6.05 11.51
N GLY A 61 -4.15 6.96 12.34
CA GLY A 61 -3.33 7.63 13.33
C GLY A 61 -2.74 6.68 14.37
N ASP A 62 -3.50 5.66 14.76
CA ASP A 62 -3.10 4.73 15.81
C ASP A 62 -2.21 3.59 15.29
N LEU A 63 -2.43 3.10 14.06
CA LEU A 63 -1.85 1.86 13.59
C LEU A 63 -0.89 1.99 12.40
N TYR A 64 -1.07 3.02 11.56
CA TYR A 64 -0.35 3.12 10.29
C TYR A 64 0.43 4.42 10.21
N PRO A 65 1.70 4.44 10.66
CA PRO A 65 2.52 5.65 10.56
C PRO A 65 2.59 6.20 9.14
N ASP A 66 2.68 7.51 9.02
CA ASP A 66 2.74 8.17 7.72
C ASP A 66 4.07 7.91 7.02
N VAL A 67 3.98 7.61 5.73
CA VAL A 67 5.13 7.54 4.82
C VAL A 67 4.94 8.64 3.78
N PRO A 68 5.76 9.69 3.81
CA PRO A 68 5.60 10.80 2.87
C PRO A 68 5.80 10.37 1.42
N VAL A 69 4.93 10.88 0.54
CA VAL A 69 5.08 10.71 -0.91
C VAL A 69 6.27 11.54 -1.36
N PRO A 70 7.20 10.98 -2.15
CA PRO A 70 8.38 11.73 -2.59
C PRO A 70 7.98 12.88 -3.53
N LYS A 71 8.74 13.98 -3.47
CA LYS A 71 8.52 15.13 -4.36
C LYS A 71 8.66 14.76 -5.84
N THR A 72 9.42 13.72 -6.13
CA THR A 72 9.69 13.24 -7.49
C THR A 72 8.66 12.19 -7.97
N VAL A 73 7.54 12.04 -7.27
CA VAL A 73 6.54 10.99 -7.53
C VAL A 73 6.08 10.97 -8.99
N TRP A 74 5.80 12.13 -9.58
CA TRP A 74 5.28 12.20 -10.95
C TRP A 74 6.33 11.79 -11.98
N ARG A 75 7.59 12.14 -11.76
CA ARG A 75 8.69 11.71 -12.60
C ARG A 75 8.88 10.20 -12.53
N TRP A 76 8.78 9.64 -11.34
CA TRP A 76 8.88 8.19 -11.15
C TRP A 76 7.74 7.47 -11.88
N ILE A 77 6.50 7.98 -11.74
CA ILE A 77 5.32 7.39 -12.38
C ILE A 77 5.44 7.42 -13.91
N GLU A 78 5.87 8.56 -14.46
CA GLU A 78 6.06 8.67 -15.92
C GLU A 78 7.07 7.64 -16.42
N ALA A 79 8.19 7.49 -15.73
CA ALA A 79 9.21 6.51 -16.09
C ALA A 79 8.67 5.08 -15.97
N ALA A 80 7.87 4.79 -14.94
CA ALA A 80 7.24 3.49 -14.76
C ALA A 80 6.27 3.18 -15.89
N GLN A 81 5.41 4.13 -16.25
CA GLN A 81 4.46 3.97 -17.36
C GLN A 81 5.19 3.73 -18.69
N HIS A 82 6.27 4.45 -18.92
CA HIS A 82 7.11 4.26 -20.11
C HIS A 82 7.67 2.83 -20.17
N ARG A 83 8.21 2.34 -19.05
CA ARG A 83 8.78 1.00 -18.97
C ARG A 83 7.73 -0.09 -19.20
N LEU A 84 6.56 0.05 -18.57
CA LEU A 84 5.45 -0.89 -18.75
C LEU A 84 4.97 -0.90 -20.19
N SER A 85 4.84 0.28 -20.80
CA SER A 85 4.41 0.39 -22.20
C SER A 85 5.42 -0.26 -23.14
N ARG A 86 6.70 -0.07 -22.91
CA ARG A 86 7.75 -0.73 -23.72
C ARG A 86 7.72 -2.25 -23.60
N ALA A 87 7.39 -2.74 -22.42
CA ALA A 87 7.26 -4.18 -22.18
C ALA A 87 5.95 -4.76 -22.72
N GLY A 88 5.03 -3.92 -23.19
CA GLY A 88 3.72 -4.36 -23.64
C GLY A 88 2.82 -4.84 -22.49
N VAL A 89 3.05 -4.34 -21.31
CA VAL A 89 2.35 -4.76 -20.08
C VAL A 89 1.49 -3.60 -19.58
N THR A 90 0.22 -3.89 -19.29
CA THR A 90 -0.73 -2.89 -18.79
C THR A 90 -1.41 -3.38 -17.51
N PRO A 91 -0.69 -3.36 -16.36
CA PRO A 91 -1.35 -3.69 -15.10
C PRO A 91 -2.46 -2.66 -14.81
N ALA A 92 -3.55 -3.13 -14.22
CA ALA A 92 -4.68 -2.25 -13.88
C ALA A 92 -4.39 -1.49 -12.57
N LEU A 93 -3.32 -0.68 -12.58
CA LEU A 93 -2.95 0.15 -11.46
C LEU A 93 -3.51 1.55 -11.63
N SER A 94 -4.27 2.00 -10.64
CA SER A 94 -4.80 3.36 -10.59
C SER A 94 -3.66 4.36 -10.32
N VAL A 95 -3.99 5.66 -10.42
CA VAL A 95 -3.04 6.72 -10.05
C VAL A 95 -2.57 6.54 -8.60
N VAL A 96 -3.50 6.20 -7.71
CA VAL A 96 -3.15 5.97 -6.30
C VAL A 96 -2.21 4.77 -6.17
N ASP A 97 -2.48 3.66 -6.86
CA ASP A 97 -1.62 2.48 -6.84
C ASP A 97 -0.21 2.81 -7.33
N LEU A 98 -0.09 3.62 -8.38
CA LEU A 98 1.20 4.07 -8.88
C LEU A 98 1.93 4.96 -7.88
N MET A 99 1.20 5.79 -7.16
CA MET A 99 1.76 6.61 -6.08
C MET A 99 2.26 5.76 -4.91
N VAL A 100 1.53 4.69 -4.58
CA VAL A 100 1.98 3.70 -3.59
C VAL A 100 3.28 3.04 -4.06
N CYS A 101 3.34 2.61 -5.31
CA CYS A 101 4.55 2.02 -5.89
C CYS A 101 5.74 2.99 -5.80
N ALA A 102 5.54 4.24 -6.21
CA ALA A 102 6.59 5.26 -6.18
C ALA A 102 7.10 5.51 -4.76
N THR A 103 6.18 5.62 -3.81
CA THR A 103 6.51 5.87 -2.41
C THR A 103 7.29 4.70 -1.81
N ALA A 104 6.83 3.48 -2.05
CA ALA A 104 7.50 2.28 -1.57
C ALA A 104 8.89 2.12 -2.18
N ALA A 105 9.02 2.35 -3.49
CA ALA A 105 10.31 2.25 -4.17
C ALA A 105 11.31 3.28 -3.64
N HIS A 106 10.85 4.50 -3.39
CA HIS A 106 11.69 5.58 -2.88
C HIS A 106 12.21 5.29 -1.47
N ARG A 107 11.39 4.62 -0.64
CA ARG A 107 11.72 4.32 0.76
C ARG A 107 12.20 2.89 0.97
N ASP A 108 12.33 2.11 -0.09
CA ASP A 108 12.74 0.71 -0.03
C ASP A 108 11.82 -0.12 0.89
N LEU A 109 10.52 0.08 0.73
CA LEU A 109 9.49 -0.62 1.49
C LEU A 109 8.83 -1.71 0.65
N VAL A 110 8.32 -2.73 1.32
CA VAL A 110 7.53 -3.79 0.69
C VAL A 110 6.06 -3.37 0.68
N ILE A 111 5.42 -3.39 -0.50
CA ILE A 111 3.99 -3.10 -0.61
C ILE A 111 3.21 -4.29 -0.10
N LEU A 112 2.39 -4.07 0.93
CA LEU A 112 1.49 -5.08 1.46
C LEU A 112 0.13 -4.92 0.78
N HIS A 113 -0.34 -5.98 0.07
CA HIS A 113 -1.49 -5.86 -0.83
C HIS A 113 -2.29 -7.16 -0.94
N ASP A 114 -3.43 -7.06 -1.62
CA ASP A 114 -4.24 -8.20 -2.05
C ASP A 114 -4.74 -8.00 -3.49
N ASN A 115 -3.82 -7.62 -4.39
CA ASN A 115 -4.12 -7.26 -5.77
C ASN A 115 -2.99 -7.76 -6.69
N ALA A 116 -3.32 -8.67 -7.61
CA ALA A 116 -2.36 -9.28 -8.53
C ALA A 116 -1.59 -8.27 -9.40
N ASP A 117 -2.15 -7.08 -9.63
CA ASP A 117 -1.49 -6.06 -10.44
C ASP A 117 -0.19 -5.55 -9.81
N TYR A 118 -0.07 -5.58 -8.49
CA TYR A 118 1.20 -5.26 -7.82
C TYR A 118 2.27 -6.31 -8.07
N GLU A 119 1.87 -7.57 -8.17
CA GLU A 119 2.82 -8.65 -8.51
C GLU A 119 3.34 -8.48 -9.94
N LEU A 120 2.45 -8.10 -10.85
CA LEU A 120 2.85 -7.79 -12.23
C LEU A 120 3.79 -6.57 -12.27
N ALA A 121 3.48 -5.54 -11.51
CA ALA A 121 4.33 -4.35 -11.40
C ALA A 121 5.73 -4.73 -10.89
N GLN A 122 5.80 -5.58 -9.87
CA GLN A 122 7.08 -6.05 -9.30
C GLN A 122 7.97 -6.71 -10.35
N GLN A 123 7.37 -7.46 -11.30
CA GLN A 123 8.12 -8.15 -12.34
C GLN A 123 8.79 -7.19 -13.32
N HIS A 124 8.23 -6.00 -13.51
CA HIS A 124 8.65 -5.08 -14.57
C HIS A 124 9.24 -3.76 -14.07
N LEU A 125 9.03 -3.41 -12.80
CA LEU A 125 9.47 -2.13 -12.23
C LEU A 125 10.55 -2.37 -11.18
N GLU A 126 11.76 -1.91 -11.49
CA GLU A 126 12.87 -1.97 -10.56
C GLU A 126 12.54 -1.15 -9.30
N GLY A 127 12.88 -1.70 -8.14
CA GLY A 127 12.64 -1.04 -6.86
C GLY A 127 11.26 -1.32 -6.26
N VAL A 128 10.34 -1.94 -7.01
CA VAL A 128 9.02 -2.31 -6.49
C VAL A 128 9.08 -3.74 -5.94
N THR A 129 8.87 -3.87 -4.65
CA THR A 129 8.75 -5.15 -3.95
C THR A 129 7.36 -5.26 -3.35
N ALA A 130 6.67 -6.35 -3.63
CA ALA A 130 5.29 -6.53 -3.20
C ALA A 130 5.10 -7.88 -2.50
N ARG A 131 4.19 -7.90 -1.52
CA ARG A 131 3.88 -9.11 -0.77
C ARG A 131 2.38 -9.19 -0.53
N ARG A 132 1.81 -10.36 -0.75
CA ARG A 132 0.41 -10.58 -0.44
C ARG A 132 0.19 -10.64 1.07
N VAL A 133 -0.85 -9.92 1.53
CA VAL A 133 -1.21 -9.86 2.95
C VAL A 133 -1.65 -11.23 3.49
N VAL A 134 -2.23 -12.07 2.62
CA VAL A 134 -2.68 -13.43 3.00
C VAL A 134 -1.53 -14.37 3.34
N ILE A 135 -0.30 -14.02 2.93
CA ILE A 135 0.90 -14.75 3.33
C ILE A 135 1.32 -14.18 4.69
N ARG A 136 1.25 -15.01 5.73
CA ARG A 136 1.54 -14.56 7.09
C ARG A 136 2.94 -13.99 7.23
N PRO A 137 3.13 -12.98 8.10
CA PRO A 137 4.47 -12.47 8.36
C PRO A 137 5.37 -13.56 8.96
N PRO A 138 6.69 -13.47 8.74
CA PRO A 138 7.62 -14.39 9.41
C PRO A 138 7.55 -14.22 10.92
N THR A 139 7.62 -15.32 11.62
CA THR A 139 7.63 -15.35 13.10
C THR A 139 8.99 -15.01 13.67
#